data_a36b661006488598640477cb146a79a1
#
_entry.id   a36b661006488598640477cb146a79a1
#
_cell.length_a   1.000
_cell.length_b   1.000
_cell.length_c   1.000
_cell.angle_alpha   90.00
_cell.angle_beta   90.00
_cell.angle_gamma   90.00
#
_symmetry.space_group_name_H-M   'P 1'
#
loop_
_entity.id
_entity.type
_entity.pdbx_description
1 polymer ?
#
loop_
_entity_poly.entity_id
_entity_poly.type
_entity_poly.pdbx_seq_one_letter_code
_entity_poly.pdbx_strand_id
1 'polypeptide(L)'
;FEVGPIFIDQQPEDQINQIWGLRYGKTGFKDWTNSNRDYDWLDAKADAEAVIRLCGLDPAKTQLKTFDTNIYHPGRSGIFSLGKTIIATFGEIHPLILKKFNLSVNVVGFEVNIENVPFPKKVTSVKKLLKLDNLQEVKRDFSFIIDKTVIRQVTPNTMPKNETTETIQIKRLLPEYKLYLSPI
;
A
#
# COMPACT_ATOMS: atom_id res chain seq x y z
N PHE A 1 -11.63 -1.40 -9.99
CA PHE A 1 -12.35 -0.74 -8.90
C PHE A 1 -13.53 0.05 -9.46
N GLU A 2 -14.53 0.25 -8.64
CA GLU A 2 -15.71 1.05 -8.96
C GLU A 2 -16.10 1.88 -7.74
N VAL A 3 -16.75 3.01 -7.99
CA VAL A 3 -17.31 3.90 -6.97
C VAL A 3 -18.75 4.16 -7.37
N GLY A 4 -19.68 3.85 -6.51
CA GLY A 4 -21.10 4.02 -6.83
C GLY A 4 -22.03 3.68 -5.69
N PRO A 5 -23.32 3.97 -5.88
CA PRO A 5 -24.34 3.62 -4.92
C PRO A 5 -24.64 2.12 -4.95
N ILE A 6 -24.78 1.53 -3.78
CA ILE A 6 -25.39 0.21 -3.59
C ILE A 6 -26.73 0.35 -2.91
N PHE A 7 -27.66 -0.54 -3.23
CA PHE A 7 -28.99 -0.58 -2.66
C PHE A 7 -29.00 -1.54 -1.48
N ILE A 8 -29.37 -1.07 -0.30
CA ILE A 8 -29.50 -1.90 0.90
C ILE A 8 -30.90 -2.49 0.98
N ASP A 9 -31.91 -1.71 0.60
CA ASP A 9 -33.30 -2.12 0.59
C ASP A 9 -34.02 -1.50 -0.62
N GLN A 10 -35.34 -1.73 -0.70
CA GLN A 10 -36.19 -1.35 -1.84
C GLN A 10 -36.55 0.16 -1.89
N GLN A 11 -36.24 0.91 -0.84
CA GLN A 11 -36.52 2.34 -0.79
C GLN A 11 -35.44 3.15 -1.50
N PRO A 12 -35.80 4.21 -2.24
CA PRO A 12 -34.81 5.07 -2.91
C PRO A 12 -33.79 5.74 -1.97
N GLU A 13 -34.14 5.87 -0.70
CA GLU A 13 -33.33 6.50 0.35
C GLU A 13 -32.33 5.54 0.97
N ASP A 14 -32.50 4.23 0.73
CA ASP A 14 -31.61 3.18 1.27
C ASP A 14 -30.42 2.89 0.35
N GLN A 15 -29.88 3.94 -0.27
CA GLN A 15 -28.67 3.89 -1.08
C GLN A 15 -27.48 4.38 -0.25
N ILE A 16 -26.39 3.64 -0.29
CA ILE A 16 -25.12 4.07 0.28
C ILE A 16 -24.03 4.08 -0.80
N ASN A 17 -23.17 5.09 -0.75
CA ASN A 17 -22.03 5.15 -1.65
C ASN A 17 -20.90 4.27 -1.14
N GLN A 18 -20.43 3.39 -2.01
CA GLN A 18 -19.37 2.44 -1.71
C GLN A 18 -18.27 2.49 -2.75
N ILE A 19 -17.03 2.26 -2.30
CA ILE A 19 -15.87 2.03 -3.17
C ILE A 19 -15.50 0.57 -3.01
N TRP A 20 -15.36 -0.13 -4.13
CA TRP A 20 -14.94 -1.51 -4.10
C TRP A 20 -13.96 -1.84 -5.23
N GLY A 21 -13.15 -2.86 -5.01
CA GLY A 21 -12.18 -3.28 -5.99
C GLY A 21 -11.79 -4.73 -5.83
N LEU A 22 -11.39 -5.33 -6.95
CA LEU A 22 -10.93 -6.72 -7.02
C LEU A 22 -9.57 -6.77 -7.68
N ARG A 23 -8.73 -7.70 -7.21
CA ARG A 23 -7.45 -8.06 -7.83
C ARG A 23 -7.39 -9.56 -8.06
N TYR A 24 -6.74 -9.95 -9.14
CA TYR A 24 -6.44 -11.35 -9.44
C TYR A 24 -5.11 -11.45 -10.21
N GLY A 25 -4.54 -12.65 -10.24
CA GLY A 25 -3.30 -12.90 -10.98
C GLY A 25 -2.04 -12.55 -10.21
N LYS A 26 -1.03 -12.07 -10.90
CA LYS A 26 0.31 -11.82 -10.36
C LYS A 26 0.54 -10.35 -10.03
N THR A 27 1.36 -10.07 -9.02
CA THR A 27 1.64 -8.71 -8.53
C THR A 27 2.50 -7.87 -9.46
N GLY A 28 3.11 -8.43 -10.48
CA GLY A 28 3.94 -7.71 -11.43
C GLY A 28 4.38 -8.54 -12.61
N PHE A 29 5.15 -7.94 -13.49
CA PHE A 29 5.81 -8.66 -14.57
C PHE A 29 6.96 -9.51 -14.00
N LYS A 30 7.19 -10.66 -14.64
CA LYS A 30 8.31 -11.53 -14.27
C LYS A 30 9.61 -10.85 -14.68
N ASP A 31 10.34 -10.32 -13.72
CA ASP A 31 11.68 -9.79 -13.89
C ASP A 31 12.64 -10.43 -12.87
N TRP A 32 13.91 -10.13 -12.99
CA TRP A 32 14.94 -10.69 -12.10
C TRP A 32 14.96 -10.07 -10.71
N THR A 33 14.25 -8.95 -10.51
CA THR A 33 14.21 -8.19 -9.24
C THR A 33 12.99 -8.49 -8.39
N ASN A 34 11.88 -8.90 -9.01
CA ASN A 34 10.60 -9.09 -8.33
C ASN A 34 10.23 -10.56 -8.20
N SER A 35 9.91 -10.96 -6.98
CA SER A 35 9.18 -12.19 -6.75
C SER A 35 7.75 -12.02 -7.28
N ASN A 36 7.49 -12.53 -8.46
CA ASN A 36 6.17 -12.51 -9.08
C ASN A 36 5.23 -13.46 -8.32
N ARG A 37 4.66 -13.00 -7.20
CA ARG A 37 3.69 -13.72 -6.38
C ARG A 37 2.26 -13.47 -6.81
N ASP A 38 1.36 -14.33 -6.43
CA ASP A 38 -0.06 -14.08 -6.57
C ASP A 38 -0.52 -12.98 -5.60
N TYR A 39 -1.57 -12.24 -5.98
CA TYR A 39 -2.24 -11.35 -5.05
C TYR A 39 -2.83 -12.14 -3.89
N ASP A 40 -2.69 -11.59 -2.68
CA ASP A 40 -3.23 -12.15 -1.45
C ASP A 40 -4.14 -11.16 -0.70
N TRP A 41 -4.74 -11.61 0.38
CA TRP A 41 -5.66 -10.79 1.18
C TRP A 41 -4.98 -9.56 1.81
N LEU A 42 -3.64 -9.55 1.97
CA LEU A 42 -2.89 -8.39 2.46
C LEU A 42 -2.83 -7.28 1.41
N ASP A 43 -2.84 -7.62 0.11
CA ASP A 43 -2.93 -6.64 -0.96
C ASP A 43 -4.29 -5.94 -0.94
N ALA A 44 -5.38 -6.71 -0.75
CA ALA A 44 -6.72 -6.15 -0.59
C ALA A 44 -6.82 -5.26 0.67
N LYS A 45 -6.16 -5.66 1.77
CA LYS A 45 -6.04 -4.82 2.96
C LYS A 45 -5.35 -3.51 2.67
N ALA A 46 -4.21 -3.54 1.96
CA ALA A 46 -3.46 -2.34 1.60
C ALA A 46 -4.27 -1.39 0.71
N ASP A 47 -5.05 -1.93 -0.23
CA ASP A 47 -5.95 -1.14 -1.06
C ASP A 47 -7.05 -0.47 -0.22
N ALA A 48 -7.69 -1.21 0.69
CA ALA A 48 -8.68 -0.64 1.60
C ALA A 48 -8.08 0.47 2.47
N GLU A 49 -6.88 0.26 3.02
CA GLU A 49 -6.16 1.29 3.78
C GLU A 49 -5.86 2.54 2.95
N ALA A 50 -5.47 2.36 1.69
CA ALA A 50 -5.20 3.48 0.79
C ALA A 50 -6.45 4.32 0.55
N VAL A 51 -7.60 3.67 0.32
CA VAL A 51 -8.90 4.35 0.15
C VAL A 51 -9.31 5.08 1.43
N ILE A 52 -9.20 4.44 2.60
CA ILE A 52 -9.51 5.06 3.89
C ILE A 52 -8.67 6.32 4.11
N ARG A 53 -7.37 6.29 3.77
CA ARG A 53 -6.48 7.47 3.84
C ARG A 53 -6.91 8.57 2.89
N LEU A 54 -7.31 8.23 1.66
CA LEU A 54 -7.83 9.20 0.69
C LEU A 54 -9.12 9.88 1.18
N CYS A 55 -9.96 9.15 1.90
CA CYS A 55 -11.15 9.71 2.55
C CYS A 55 -10.82 10.60 3.77
N GLY A 56 -9.54 10.73 4.14
CA GLY A 56 -9.08 11.61 5.23
C GLY A 56 -9.03 10.96 6.61
N LEU A 57 -9.25 9.66 6.72
CA LEU A 57 -9.12 8.91 7.96
C LEU A 57 -7.78 8.15 7.97
N ASP A 58 -7.05 8.26 9.09
CA ASP A 58 -5.86 7.45 9.31
C ASP A 58 -6.27 6.02 9.69
N PRO A 59 -5.89 4.99 8.90
CA PRO A 59 -6.22 3.59 9.20
C PRO A 59 -5.72 3.12 10.56
N ALA A 60 -4.64 3.70 11.09
CA ALA A 60 -4.13 3.37 12.43
C ALA A 60 -5.11 3.72 13.56
N LYS A 61 -6.09 4.59 13.30
CA LYS A 61 -7.15 4.93 14.24
C LYS A 61 -8.34 3.96 14.20
N THR A 62 -8.35 3.06 13.23
CA THR A 62 -9.39 2.04 13.10
C THR A 62 -8.98 0.76 13.84
N GLN A 63 -9.96 -0.04 14.20
CA GLN A 63 -9.75 -1.36 14.78
C GLN A 63 -9.83 -2.41 13.67
N LEU A 64 -8.79 -3.22 13.56
CA LEU A 64 -8.80 -4.39 12.69
C LEU A 64 -9.42 -5.57 13.45
N LYS A 65 -10.45 -6.19 12.86
CA LYS A 65 -11.13 -7.36 13.43
C LYS A 65 -11.28 -8.44 12.37
N THR A 66 -11.32 -9.67 12.82
CA THR A 66 -11.78 -10.79 11.98
C THR A 66 -13.27 -10.64 11.70
N PHE A 67 -13.66 -11.00 10.49
CA PHE A 67 -15.04 -10.90 10.07
C PHE A 67 -15.45 -12.16 9.30
N ASP A 68 -16.48 -12.81 9.80
CA ASP A 68 -17.04 -13.99 9.14
C ASP A 68 -18.17 -13.55 8.23
N THR A 69 -18.00 -13.73 6.94
CA THR A 69 -18.98 -13.43 5.91
C THR A 69 -19.09 -14.57 4.92
N ASN A 70 -20.23 -14.67 4.25
CA ASN A 70 -20.40 -15.62 3.16
C ASN A 70 -19.65 -15.22 1.88
N ILE A 71 -19.07 -14.00 1.82
CA ILE A 71 -18.40 -13.45 0.63
C ILE A 71 -16.90 -13.75 0.66
N TYR A 72 -16.28 -13.59 1.82
CA TYR A 72 -14.85 -13.74 1.98
C TYR A 72 -14.48 -15.04 2.68
N HIS A 73 -13.25 -15.48 2.46
CA HIS A 73 -12.70 -16.65 3.13
C HIS A 73 -12.55 -16.37 4.64
N PRO A 74 -13.10 -17.22 5.53
CA PRO A 74 -13.18 -16.93 6.97
C PRO A 74 -11.83 -16.72 7.67
N GLY A 75 -10.75 -17.31 7.16
CA GLY A 75 -9.40 -17.15 7.74
C GLY A 75 -8.52 -16.12 7.03
N ARG A 76 -8.99 -15.51 5.91
CA ARG A 76 -8.22 -14.58 5.06
C ARG A 76 -9.04 -13.36 4.71
N SER A 77 -9.70 -12.81 5.72
CA SER A 77 -10.53 -11.61 5.61
C SER A 77 -10.47 -10.80 6.90
N GLY A 78 -10.89 -9.57 6.81
CA GLY A 78 -10.99 -8.69 7.95
C GLY A 78 -11.83 -7.46 7.68
N ILE A 79 -12.10 -6.72 8.75
CA ILE A 79 -12.80 -5.45 8.69
C ILE A 79 -12.00 -4.36 9.39
N PHE A 80 -12.10 -3.15 8.85
CA PHE A 80 -11.75 -1.93 9.55
C PHE A 80 -13.01 -1.35 10.18
N SER A 81 -12.98 -1.12 11.49
CA SER A 81 -14.11 -0.57 12.24
C SER A 81 -13.68 0.62 13.09
N LEU A 82 -14.60 1.56 13.27
CA LEU A 82 -14.48 2.65 14.23
C LEU A 82 -15.58 2.49 15.28
N GLY A 83 -15.19 1.93 16.43
CA GLY A 83 -16.14 1.50 17.43
C GLY A 83 -17.06 0.37 16.93
N LYS A 84 -18.34 0.65 16.77
CA LYS A 84 -19.33 -0.31 16.26
C LYS A 84 -19.55 -0.21 14.74
N THR A 85 -19.09 0.88 14.11
CA THR A 85 -19.32 1.14 12.69
C THR A 85 -18.25 0.46 11.84
N ILE A 86 -18.66 -0.35 10.90
CA ILE A 86 -17.76 -0.97 9.89
C ILE A 86 -17.50 0.06 8.81
N ILE A 87 -16.22 0.34 8.56
CA ILE A 87 -15.77 1.29 7.55
C ILE A 87 -15.43 0.58 6.26
N ALA A 88 -14.68 -0.53 6.37
CA ALA A 88 -14.28 -1.31 5.22
C ALA A 88 -14.23 -2.79 5.55
N THR A 89 -14.45 -3.60 4.53
CA THR A 89 -14.22 -5.05 4.53
C THR A 89 -13.19 -5.38 3.46
N PHE A 90 -12.41 -6.44 3.67
CA PHE A 90 -11.42 -6.90 2.70
C PHE A 90 -11.14 -8.38 2.91
N GLY A 91 -10.66 -9.03 1.87
CA GLY A 91 -10.26 -10.44 1.98
C GLY A 91 -10.14 -11.15 0.65
N GLU A 92 -9.87 -12.43 0.76
CA GLU A 92 -9.92 -13.38 -0.34
C GLU A 92 -11.36 -13.82 -0.57
N ILE A 93 -11.82 -13.80 -1.80
CA ILE A 93 -13.20 -14.22 -2.14
C ILE A 93 -13.37 -15.70 -1.82
N HIS A 94 -14.50 -16.04 -1.23
CA HIS A 94 -14.78 -17.40 -0.78
C HIS A 94 -14.76 -18.39 -1.97
N PRO A 95 -14.08 -19.54 -1.86
CA PRO A 95 -13.95 -20.51 -2.97
C PRO A 95 -15.27 -20.99 -3.55
N LEU A 96 -16.32 -21.08 -2.73
CA LEU A 96 -17.66 -21.45 -3.20
C LEU A 96 -18.26 -20.40 -4.16
N ILE A 97 -17.93 -19.12 -3.96
CA ILE A 97 -18.36 -18.04 -4.86
C ILE A 97 -17.58 -18.14 -6.16
N LEU A 98 -16.25 -18.26 -6.09
CA LEU A 98 -15.41 -18.44 -7.29
C LEU A 98 -15.90 -19.62 -8.14
N LYS A 99 -16.26 -20.73 -7.50
CA LYS A 99 -16.81 -21.90 -8.18
C LYS A 99 -18.16 -21.61 -8.87
N LYS A 100 -19.06 -20.82 -8.24
CA LYS A 100 -20.33 -20.40 -8.85
C LYS A 100 -20.13 -19.57 -10.11
N PHE A 101 -19.06 -18.78 -10.15
CA PHE A 101 -18.69 -17.97 -11.32
C PHE A 101 -17.75 -18.70 -12.29
N ASN A 102 -17.48 -20.00 -12.10
CA ASN A 102 -16.53 -20.77 -12.89
C ASN A 102 -15.13 -20.18 -12.94
N LEU A 103 -14.69 -19.52 -11.87
CA LEU A 103 -13.36 -18.94 -11.73
C LEU A 103 -12.44 -19.95 -11.02
N SER A 104 -11.31 -20.26 -11.67
CA SER A 104 -10.26 -21.13 -11.13
C SER A 104 -9.06 -20.37 -10.56
N VAL A 105 -9.14 -19.03 -10.54
CA VAL A 105 -8.10 -18.13 -10.04
C VAL A 105 -8.47 -17.60 -8.68
N ASN A 106 -7.45 -17.32 -7.86
CA ASN A 106 -7.67 -16.63 -6.61
C ASN A 106 -8.01 -15.15 -6.88
N VAL A 107 -9.06 -14.66 -6.24
CA VAL A 107 -9.50 -13.26 -6.33
C VAL A 107 -9.55 -12.69 -4.93
N VAL A 108 -8.95 -11.52 -4.76
CA VAL A 108 -8.99 -10.76 -3.52
C VAL A 108 -9.71 -9.43 -3.75
N GLY A 109 -10.37 -8.93 -2.73
CA GLY A 109 -11.15 -7.72 -2.89
C GLY A 109 -11.32 -6.92 -1.61
N PHE A 110 -11.77 -5.69 -1.78
CA PHE A 110 -12.10 -4.80 -0.69
C PHE A 110 -13.36 -4.00 -1.01
N GLU A 111 -14.02 -3.56 0.03
CA GLU A 111 -15.19 -2.67 0.01
C GLU A 111 -15.03 -1.61 1.09
N VAL A 112 -15.25 -0.35 0.75
CA VAL A 112 -15.20 0.79 1.68
C VAL A 112 -16.52 1.54 1.61
N ASN A 113 -17.21 1.63 2.73
CA ASN A 113 -18.40 2.45 2.86
C ASN A 113 -18.00 3.90 3.13
N ILE A 114 -18.20 4.77 2.15
CA ILE A 114 -17.76 6.18 2.22
C ILE A 114 -18.52 6.93 3.32
N GLU A 115 -19.78 6.64 3.51
CA GLU A 115 -20.65 7.35 4.45
C GLU A 115 -20.29 7.04 5.91
N ASN A 116 -19.68 5.88 6.14
CA ASN A 116 -19.21 5.47 7.46
C ASN A 116 -17.85 6.07 7.82
N VAL A 117 -17.15 6.69 6.85
CA VAL A 117 -15.89 7.37 7.11
C VAL A 117 -16.16 8.76 7.66
N PRO A 118 -15.73 9.08 8.90
CA PRO A 118 -15.96 10.40 9.46
C PRO A 118 -15.21 11.48 8.67
N PHE A 119 -15.93 12.50 8.22
CA PHE A 119 -15.29 13.66 7.59
C PHE A 119 -14.34 14.36 8.57
N PRO A 120 -13.14 14.71 8.14
CA PRO A 120 -12.22 15.46 8.97
C PRO A 120 -12.82 16.82 9.32
N LYS A 121 -12.99 17.12 10.61
CA LYS A 121 -13.55 18.38 11.11
C LYS A 121 -12.76 19.62 10.70
N LYS A 122 -11.51 19.45 10.27
CA LYS A 122 -10.66 20.53 9.76
C LYS A 122 -10.01 20.08 8.45
N VAL A 123 -10.53 20.54 7.35
CA VAL A 123 -9.88 20.48 6.03
C VAL A 123 -8.81 21.58 5.97
N THR A 124 -7.86 21.55 6.88
CA THR A 124 -6.71 22.46 6.86
C THR A 124 -5.47 21.72 6.36
N SER A 125 -5.56 21.09 5.21
CA SER A 125 -4.34 20.85 4.48
C SER A 125 -4.01 22.04 3.59
N VAL A 126 -3.55 23.10 4.20
CA VAL A 126 -2.76 24.09 3.46
C VAL A 126 -1.57 23.31 2.92
N LYS A 127 -1.65 22.88 1.68
CA LYS A 127 -0.51 22.28 0.99
C LYS A 127 0.61 23.32 1.07
N LYS A 128 1.76 22.94 1.61
CA LYS A 128 2.94 23.81 1.62
C LYS A 128 3.19 24.29 0.20
N LEU A 129 3.49 25.58 0.05
CA LEU A 129 3.85 26.14 -1.25
C LEU A 129 4.99 25.28 -1.83
N LEU A 130 4.82 24.83 -3.06
CA LEU A 130 5.84 24.08 -3.77
C LEU A 130 7.06 24.98 -3.95
N LYS A 131 8.15 24.73 -3.22
CA LYS A 131 9.46 25.31 -3.49
C LYS A 131 10.11 24.47 -4.57
N LEU A 132 10.11 24.99 -5.79
CA LEU A 132 10.92 24.45 -6.87
C LEU A 132 12.34 24.97 -6.67
N ASP A 133 13.28 24.05 -6.46
CA ASP A 133 14.69 24.38 -6.57
C ASP A 133 15.03 24.59 -8.05
N ASN A 134 15.72 25.70 -8.35
CA ASN A 134 16.19 26.02 -9.70
C ASN A 134 17.36 25.12 -10.13
N LEU A 135 17.83 24.25 -9.26
CA LEU A 135 18.91 23.31 -9.54
C LEU A 135 18.32 22.01 -10.11
N GLN A 136 18.81 21.61 -11.26
CA GLN A 136 18.45 20.32 -11.86
C GLN A 136 19.07 19.18 -11.02
N GLU A 137 18.30 18.11 -10.81
CA GLU A 137 18.80 16.89 -10.21
C GLU A 137 19.87 16.26 -11.11
N VAL A 138 21.07 16.09 -10.58
CA VAL A 138 22.16 15.42 -11.28
C VAL A 138 22.28 14.00 -10.72
N LYS A 139 21.93 13.00 -11.53
CA LYS A 139 22.14 11.59 -11.22
C LYS A 139 23.55 11.19 -11.59
N ARG A 140 24.28 10.61 -10.65
CA ARG A 140 25.64 10.10 -10.86
C ARG A 140 25.75 8.70 -10.31
N ASP A 141 26.30 7.80 -11.12
CA ASP A 141 26.63 6.45 -10.70
C ASP A 141 28.07 6.42 -10.22
N PHE A 142 28.30 5.78 -9.08
CA PHE A 142 29.62 5.57 -8.51
C PHE A 142 29.91 4.10 -8.43
N SER A 143 31.07 3.71 -8.92
CA SER A 143 31.57 2.34 -8.84
C SER A 143 32.78 2.29 -7.91
N PHE A 144 32.79 1.37 -6.95
CA PHE A 144 33.87 1.22 -5.98
C PHE A 144 34.42 -0.20 -6.03
N ILE A 145 35.75 -0.31 -5.97
CA ILE A 145 36.42 -1.58 -5.72
C ILE A 145 36.64 -1.66 -4.20
N ILE A 146 36.02 -2.66 -3.57
CA ILE A 146 36.09 -2.85 -2.12
C ILE A 146 36.78 -4.18 -1.85
N ASP A 147 37.63 -4.22 -0.82
CA ASP A 147 38.26 -5.44 -0.37
C ASP A 147 37.23 -6.48 0.10
N LYS A 148 37.41 -7.75 -0.17
CA LYS A 148 36.49 -8.84 0.22
C LYS A 148 36.32 -8.98 1.73
N THR A 149 37.20 -8.39 2.53
CA THR A 149 37.13 -8.40 3.99
C THR A 149 36.12 -7.39 4.56
N VAL A 150 35.65 -6.44 3.74
CA VAL A 150 34.67 -5.44 4.17
C VAL A 150 33.28 -6.07 4.22
N ILE A 151 32.79 -6.32 5.42
CA ILE A 151 31.44 -6.88 5.65
C ILE A 151 30.42 -5.78 5.36
N ARG A 152 29.50 -6.06 4.45
CA ARG A 152 28.34 -5.20 4.18
C ARG A 152 27.38 -5.25 5.38
N GLN A 153 27.39 -4.24 6.23
CA GLN A 153 26.34 -4.06 7.25
C GLN A 153 25.16 -3.32 6.63
N VAL A 154 24.11 -4.04 6.31
CA VAL A 154 22.81 -3.46 5.99
C VAL A 154 22.07 -3.30 7.31
N THR A 155 22.00 -2.08 7.82
CA THR A 155 21.14 -1.76 8.97
C THR A 155 19.73 -1.42 8.47
N PRO A 156 18.70 -2.23 8.82
CA PRO A 156 17.36 -2.09 8.22
C PRO A 156 16.54 -0.86 8.64
N ASN A 157 16.99 -0.03 9.58
CA ASN A 157 16.07 0.84 10.32
C ASN A 157 16.37 2.34 10.36
N THR A 158 17.24 2.88 9.50
CA THR A 158 17.47 4.34 9.47
C THR A 158 17.63 4.86 8.04
N MET A 159 16.57 4.79 7.26
CA MET A 159 16.53 5.52 5.99
C MET A 159 15.84 6.88 6.20
N PRO A 160 16.55 8.00 6.09
CA PRO A 160 15.90 9.27 5.83
C PRO A 160 15.31 9.23 4.42
N LYS A 161 14.07 9.67 4.30
CA LYS A 161 13.20 9.49 3.12
C LYS A 161 13.65 10.17 1.81
N ASN A 162 14.83 10.79 1.71
CA ASN A 162 15.19 11.62 0.56
C ASN A 162 16.68 11.61 0.15
N GLU A 163 17.45 10.60 0.53
CA GLU A 163 18.85 10.55 0.06
C GLU A 163 19.21 9.13 -0.37
N THR A 164 19.89 9.03 -1.51
CA THR A 164 20.48 7.79 -2.04
C THR A 164 21.55 7.29 -1.04
N THR A 165 21.12 6.39 -0.18
CA THR A 165 21.75 6.08 1.12
C THR A 165 23.06 5.30 1.00
N GLU A 166 23.35 4.71 -0.15
CA GLU A 166 24.57 3.90 -0.32
C GLU A 166 25.85 4.76 -0.29
N THR A 167 25.80 5.99 -0.78
CA THR A 167 26.98 6.88 -0.86
C THR A 167 27.39 7.45 0.50
N ILE A 168 26.45 7.67 1.41
CA ILE A 168 26.73 8.35 2.70
C ILE A 168 27.33 7.39 3.72
N GLN A 169 26.94 6.14 3.72
CA GLN A 169 27.45 5.16 4.68
C GLN A 169 28.90 4.73 4.36
N ILE A 170 29.27 4.66 3.10
CA ILE A 170 30.67 4.36 2.70
C ILE A 170 31.60 5.48 3.14
N LYS A 171 31.19 6.73 3.04
CA LYS A 171 31.97 7.89 3.47
C LYS A 171 32.25 7.91 4.98
N ARG A 172 31.34 7.37 5.79
CA ARG A 172 31.46 7.30 7.26
C ARG A 172 32.33 6.13 7.75
N LEU A 173 32.35 5.05 6.98
CA LEU A 173 33.06 3.81 7.36
C LEU A 173 34.52 3.76 6.90
N LEU A 174 34.90 4.60 5.93
CA LEU A 174 36.24 4.56 5.33
C LEU A 174 36.86 5.96 5.21
N PRO A 175 37.36 6.54 6.31
CA PRO A 175 37.93 7.89 6.29
C PRO A 175 39.26 7.99 5.50
N GLU A 176 39.88 6.87 5.13
CA GLU A 176 41.21 6.84 4.52
C GLU A 176 41.25 6.58 3.00
N TYR A 177 40.09 6.35 2.34
CA TYR A 177 40.10 6.10 0.90
C TYR A 177 39.95 7.40 0.10
N LYS A 178 40.98 7.72 -0.68
CA LYS A 178 40.93 8.77 -1.69
C LYS A 178 39.95 8.40 -2.80
N LEU A 179 38.91 9.20 -2.95
CA LEU A 179 37.98 9.12 -4.07
C LEU A 179 38.70 9.55 -5.36
N TYR A 180 38.97 8.61 -6.26
CA TYR A 180 39.37 8.94 -7.62
C TYR A 180 38.10 9.16 -8.44
N LEU A 181 37.79 10.43 -8.69
CA LEU A 181 36.77 10.83 -9.67
C LEU A 181 37.40 10.72 -11.05
N SER A 182 37.01 9.75 -11.85
CA SER A 182 37.32 9.75 -13.28
C SER A 182 36.34 10.71 -13.97
N PRO A 183 36.82 11.75 -14.66
CA PRO A 183 35.94 12.54 -15.51
C PRO A 183 35.60 11.70 -16.75
N ILE A 184 34.30 11.64 -17.06
CA ILE A 184 33.78 11.16 -18.35
C ILE A 184 33.69 12.37 -19.26
#